data_92928d9af9190e2fda3af41132df548c
#
_entry.id   92928d9af9190e2fda3af41132df548c
#
_cell.length_a   1.000
_cell.length_b   1.000
_cell.length_c   1.000
_cell.angle_alpha   90.00
_cell.angle_beta   90.00
_cell.angle_gamma   90.00
#
_symmetry.space_group_name_H-M   'P 1'
#
loop_
_entity.id
_entity.type
_entity.pdbx_description
1 polymer ?
#
loop_
_entity_poly.entity_id
_entity_poly.type
_entity_poly.pdbx_seq_one_letter_code
_entity_poly.pdbx_strand_id
1 'polypeptide(L)'
;EITNPLIHDIWMLESINGNAYARATGQELHPTIEIYLSEERFGGNTGCNNMNGKVMVEGSTILFSDIVTTKMFCPDVDEVNFLSTLGKANNYKIEKMKLYLYDSDHELLVFQKVD
;
A
#
# COMPACT_ATOMS: atom_id res chain seq x y z
N GLU A 1 -19.40 -5.87 -11.62
CA GLU A 1 -19.04 -5.75 -10.20
C GLU A 1 -18.69 -4.31 -9.85
N ILE A 2 -19.20 -3.81 -8.75
CA ILE A 2 -19.05 -2.38 -8.39
C ILE A 2 -17.75 -2.19 -7.61
N THR A 3 -16.91 -1.27 -8.08
CA THR A 3 -15.69 -0.87 -7.36
C THR A 3 -16.08 0.08 -6.23
N ASN A 4 -15.51 -0.14 -5.06
CA ASN A 4 -15.78 0.71 -3.90
C ASN A 4 -15.00 2.04 -4.06
N PRO A 5 -15.72 3.18 -4.22
CA PRO A 5 -15.04 4.48 -4.43
C PRO A 5 -14.28 4.96 -3.20
N LEU A 6 -14.51 4.37 -2.03
CA LEU A 6 -13.78 4.72 -0.81
C LEU A 6 -12.29 4.38 -0.89
N ILE A 7 -11.89 3.56 -1.88
CA ILE A 7 -10.48 3.23 -2.05
C ILE A 7 -9.66 4.43 -2.54
N HIS A 8 -10.31 5.41 -3.17
CA HIS A 8 -9.65 6.64 -3.62
C HIS A 8 -9.38 7.51 -2.39
N ASP A 9 -8.25 7.31 -1.75
CA ASP A 9 -7.88 7.99 -0.52
C ASP A 9 -6.39 7.84 -0.25
N ILE A 10 -5.95 8.37 0.87
CA ILE A 10 -4.58 8.25 1.36
C ILE A 10 -4.60 7.25 2.51
N TRP A 11 -3.74 6.23 2.41
CA TRP A 11 -3.71 5.10 3.34
C TRP A 11 -2.33 4.95 3.96
N MET A 12 -2.27 4.89 5.28
CA MET A 12 -1.02 4.74 6.03
C MET A 12 -0.88 3.31 6.54
N LEU A 13 0.30 2.71 6.34
CA LEU A 13 0.53 1.32 6.72
C LEU A 13 0.38 1.11 8.23
N GLU A 14 -0.41 0.10 8.59
CA GLU A 14 -0.63 -0.28 9.98
C GLU A 14 0.02 -1.61 10.31
N SER A 15 -0.09 -2.60 9.41
CA SER A 15 0.52 -3.90 9.61
C SER A 15 0.97 -4.51 8.29
N ILE A 16 1.95 -5.40 8.37
CA ILE A 16 2.50 -6.13 7.24
C ILE A 16 2.69 -7.58 7.65
N ASN A 17 2.11 -8.50 6.86
CA ASN A 17 2.17 -9.94 7.12
C ASN A 17 1.77 -10.32 8.56
N GLY A 18 0.74 -9.65 9.08
CA GLY A 18 0.20 -9.92 10.41
C GLY A 18 0.91 -9.26 11.57
N ASN A 19 1.98 -8.49 11.30
CA ASN A 19 2.76 -7.82 12.34
C ASN A 19 2.56 -6.32 12.26
N ALA A 20 2.34 -5.67 13.40
CA ALA A 20 2.22 -4.22 13.45
C ALA A 20 3.50 -3.58 12.89
N TYR A 21 3.34 -2.57 12.04
CA TYR A 21 4.47 -1.87 11.47
C TYR A 21 5.03 -0.85 12.48
N ALA A 22 6.31 -0.93 12.74
CA ALA A 22 7.01 0.04 13.59
C ALA A 22 8.13 0.68 12.79
N ARG A 23 8.25 2.01 12.87
CA ARG A 23 9.34 2.70 12.19
C ARG A 23 10.68 2.33 12.81
N ALA A 24 11.70 2.20 11.95
CA ALA A 24 13.08 2.03 12.43
C ALA A 24 13.55 3.33 13.08
N THR A 25 14.55 3.22 13.97
CA THR A 25 15.15 4.39 14.59
C THR A 25 15.73 5.31 13.51
N GLY A 26 15.33 6.58 13.51
CA GLY A 26 15.79 7.56 12.51
C GLY A 26 15.00 7.56 11.21
N GLN A 27 14.03 6.68 11.06
CA GLN A 27 13.16 6.67 9.89
C GLN A 27 12.19 7.83 9.97
N GLU A 28 12.22 8.71 8.97
CA GLU A 28 11.37 9.90 8.95
C GLU A 28 10.00 9.66 8.32
N LEU A 29 9.94 8.78 7.30
CA LEU A 29 8.73 8.53 6.54
C LEU A 29 8.03 7.27 7.02
N HIS A 30 6.70 7.30 6.99
CA HIS A 30 5.88 6.13 7.25
C HIS A 30 5.33 5.62 5.91
N PRO A 31 5.37 4.32 5.62
CA PRO A 31 4.85 3.81 4.35
C PRO A 31 3.40 4.23 4.15
N THR A 32 3.11 4.83 3.01
CA THR A 32 1.81 5.42 2.69
C THR A 32 1.53 5.19 1.21
N ILE A 33 0.27 4.88 0.89
CA ILE A 33 -0.17 4.83 -0.49
C ILE A 33 -1.34 5.80 -0.67
N GLU A 34 -1.36 6.43 -1.84
CA GLU A 34 -2.45 7.30 -2.23
C GLU A 34 -2.98 6.79 -3.56
N ILE A 35 -4.25 6.42 -3.60
CA ILE A 35 -4.86 5.81 -4.78
C ILE A 35 -5.70 6.83 -5.51
N TYR A 36 -5.40 7.00 -6.80
CA TYR A 36 -6.12 7.89 -7.72
C TYR A 36 -6.95 7.01 -8.66
N LEU A 37 -8.14 6.66 -8.19
CA LEU A 37 -8.97 5.64 -8.83
C LEU A 37 -9.28 5.93 -10.30
N SER A 38 -9.72 7.15 -10.61
CA SER A 38 -10.09 7.51 -11.98
C SER A 38 -8.90 7.56 -12.93
N GLU A 39 -7.69 7.73 -12.40
CA GLU A 39 -6.48 7.80 -13.21
C GLU A 39 -5.75 6.45 -13.28
N GLU A 40 -6.24 5.45 -12.56
CA GLU A 40 -5.65 4.11 -12.50
C GLU A 40 -4.17 4.16 -12.12
N ARG A 41 -3.84 5.03 -11.17
CA ARG A 41 -2.46 5.16 -10.68
C ARG A 41 -2.44 5.34 -9.17
N PHE A 42 -1.29 5.09 -8.59
CA PHE A 42 -1.08 5.35 -7.16
C PHE A 42 0.29 5.99 -6.95
N GLY A 43 0.43 6.64 -5.82
CA GLY A 43 1.70 7.20 -5.37
C GLY A 43 1.86 6.97 -3.88
N GLY A 44 2.93 7.49 -3.31
CA GLY A 44 3.17 7.43 -1.90
C GLY A 44 4.64 7.27 -1.58
N ASN A 45 4.92 6.59 -0.47
CA ASN A 45 6.29 6.33 -0.08
C ASN A 45 6.40 4.96 0.58
N THR A 46 7.61 4.40 0.50
CA THR A 46 7.91 3.06 1.02
C THR A 46 8.38 3.08 2.47
N GLY A 47 8.46 4.27 3.07
CA GLY A 47 9.16 4.45 4.32
C GLY A 47 10.60 4.92 4.13
N CYS A 48 11.08 4.87 2.91
CA CYS A 48 12.42 5.30 2.49
C CYS A 48 12.35 6.18 1.25
N ASN A 49 11.74 5.67 0.21
CA ASN A 49 11.68 6.34 -1.10
C ASN A 49 10.27 6.74 -1.47
N ASN A 50 10.16 7.77 -2.32
CA ASN A 50 8.90 8.05 -2.98
C ASN A 50 8.65 6.98 -4.02
N MET A 51 7.38 6.62 -4.22
CA MET A 51 7.01 5.64 -5.22
C MET A 51 5.77 6.11 -5.99
N ASN A 52 5.64 5.59 -7.20
CA ASN A 52 4.41 5.71 -7.98
C ASN A 52 4.30 4.51 -8.90
N GLY A 53 3.12 4.30 -9.42
CA GLY A 53 2.88 3.18 -10.30
C GLY A 53 1.44 3.14 -10.77
N LYS A 54 1.07 2.01 -11.33
CA LYS A 54 -0.29 1.77 -11.80
C LYS A 54 -1.05 0.93 -10.80
N VAL A 55 -2.33 1.20 -10.67
CA VAL A 55 -3.23 0.36 -9.89
C VAL A 55 -4.49 0.10 -10.71
N MET A 56 -4.86 -1.16 -10.82
CA MET A 56 -6.13 -1.55 -11.45
C MET A 56 -7.06 -2.00 -10.34
N VAL A 57 -8.24 -1.40 -10.28
CA VAL A 57 -9.25 -1.76 -9.29
C VAL A 57 -10.54 -2.09 -10.03
N GLU A 58 -11.05 -3.29 -9.81
CA GLU A 58 -12.30 -3.73 -10.42
C GLU A 58 -13.04 -4.61 -9.41
N GLY A 59 -14.18 -4.12 -8.92
CA GLY A 59 -14.89 -4.82 -7.86
C GLY A 59 -14.00 -4.94 -6.63
N SER A 60 -13.76 -6.16 -6.18
CA SER A 60 -12.86 -6.43 -5.05
C SER A 60 -11.44 -6.80 -5.49
N THR A 61 -11.17 -6.79 -6.79
CA THR A 61 -9.84 -7.06 -7.34
C THR A 61 -8.99 -5.81 -7.32
N ILE A 62 -7.73 -5.94 -6.94
CA ILE A 62 -6.77 -4.85 -6.99
C ILE A 62 -5.42 -5.41 -7.42
N LEU A 63 -4.75 -4.70 -8.34
CA LEU A 63 -3.40 -5.08 -8.80
C LEU A 63 -2.54 -3.83 -8.88
N PHE A 64 -1.38 -3.89 -8.23
CA PHE A 64 -0.36 -2.85 -8.30
C PHE A 64 0.72 -3.29 -9.26
N SER A 65 1.12 -2.41 -10.17
CA SER A 65 2.11 -2.74 -11.20
C SER A 65 2.93 -1.52 -11.59
N ASP A 66 4.02 -1.77 -12.34
CA ASP A 66 4.89 -0.72 -12.87
C ASP A 66 5.37 0.25 -11.79
N ILE A 67 5.77 -0.29 -10.65
CA ILE A 67 6.16 0.53 -9.50
C ILE A 67 7.56 1.09 -9.71
N VAL A 68 7.67 2.41 -9.62
CA VAL A 68 8.94 3.14 -9.75
C VAL A 68 9.21 3.85 -8.43
N THR A 69 10.45 3.80 -7.97
CA THR A 69 10.85 4.45 -6.72
C THR A 69 12.08 5.33 -6.94
N THR A 70 12.24 6.34 -6.08
CA THR A 70 13.53 7.03 -5.96
C THR A 70 14.54 6.03 -5.37
N LYS A 71 15.82 6.38 -5.32
CA LYS A 71 16.88 5.42 -5.01
C LYS A 71 17.75 5.87 -3.83
N MET A 72 17.10 6.27 -2.73
CA MET A 72 17.82 6.55 -1.50
C MET A 72 18.08 5.24 -0.76
N PHE A 73 19.16 5.20 0.02
CA PHE A 73 19.45 4.09 0.90
C PHE A 73 19.05 4.46 2.33
N CYS A 74 18.20 3.64 2.95
CA CYS A 74 17.76 3.84 4.33
C CYS A 74 18.08 2.59 5.12
N PRO A 75 19.13 2.62 5.94
CA PRO A 75 19.46 1.46 6.77
C PRO A 75 18.28 1.16 7.71
N ASP A 76 18.06 -0.12 7.99
CA ASP A 76 17.01 -0.61 8.87
C ASP A 76 15.57 -0.42 8.37
N VAL A 77 15.37 0.05 7.13
CA VAL A 77 14.06 0.10 6.49
C VAL A 77 13.97 -1.02 5.46
N ASP A 78 13.06 -1.96 5.67
CA ASP A 78 12.90 -3.09 4.75
C ASP A 78 11.94 -2.74 3.62
N GLU A 79 12.40 -1.88 2.71
CA GLU A 79 11.63 -1.43 1.56
C GLU A 79 11.31 -2.58 0.60
N VAL A 80 12.25 -3.49 0.42
CA VAL A 80 12.08 -4.63 -0.49
C VAL A 80 10.90 -5.50 -0.04
N ASN A 81 10.80 -5.76 1.26
CA ASN A 81 9.70 -6.55 1.80
C ASN A 81 8.36 -5.85 1.57
N PHE A 82 8.30 -4.55 1.81
CA PHE A 82 7.07 -3.79 1.58
C PHE A 82 6.65 -3.83 0.11
N LEU A 83 7.57 -3.56 -0.81
CA LEU A 83 7.29 -3.53 -2.24
C LEU A 83 6.89 -4.91 -2.78
N SER A 84 7.59 -5.97 -2.36
CA SER A 84 7.26 -7.32 -2.82
C SER A 84 5.90 -7.77 -2.28
N THR A 85 5.56 -7.39 -1.06
CA THR A 85 4.27 -7.72 -0.47
C THR A 85 3.14 -6.97 -1.17
N LEU A 86 3.35 -5.68 -1.44
CA LEU A 86 2.37 -4.88 -2.18
C LEU A 86 2.10 -5.48 -3.56
N GLY A 87 3.15 -5.96 -4.24
CA GLY A 87 3.02 -6.56 -5.57
C GLY A 87 2.29 -7.89 -5.59
N LYS A 88 2.12 -8.55 -4.45
CA LYS A 88 1.38 -9.82 -4.37
C LYS A 88 -0.12 -9.63 -4.21
N ALA A 89 -0.57 -8.43 -3.88
CA ALA A 89 -1.98 -8.18 -3.61
C ALA A 89 -2.82 -8.42 -4.86
N ASN A 90 -3.93 -9.14 -4.72
CA ASN A 90 -4.86 -9.38 -5.82
C ASN A 90 -6.32 -9.11 -5.46
N ASN A 91 -6.60 -8.84 -4.19
CA ASN A 91 -7.94 -8.40 -3.80
C ASN A 91 -7.87 -7.59 -2.50
N TYR A 92 -8.97 -6.90 -2.19
CA TYR A 92 -9.01 -6.00 -1.06
C TYR A 92 -10.40 -5.97 -0.43
N LYS A 93 -10.46 -5.43 0.79
CA LYS A 93 -11.71 -4.97 1.39
C LYS A 93 -11.44 -3.68 2.15
N ILE A 94 -12.48 -2.89 2.34
CA ILE A 94 -12.44 -1.68 3.18
C ILE A 94 -13.48 -1.87 4.27
N GLU A 95 -13.05 -1.68 5.51
CA GLU A 95 -13.91 -1.85 6.67
C GLU A 95 -13.44 -0.94 7.78
N LYS A 96 -14.34 -0.14 8.35
CA LYS A 96 -14.05 0.74 9.49
C LYS A 96 -12.83 1.63 9.26
N MET A 97 -12.77 2.26 8.07
CA MET A 97 -11.69 3.18 7.69
C MET A 97 -10.33 2.50 7.54
N LYS A 98 -10.32 1.19 7.32
CA LYS A 98 -9.10 0.44 7.06
C LYS A 98 -9.18 -0.23 5.71
N LEU A 99 -8.03 -0.29 5.03
CA LEU A 99 -7.86 -0.98 3.76
C LEU A 99 -7.07 -2.25 4.02
N TYR A 100 -7.66 -3.38 3.68
CA TYR A 100 -7.02 -4.68 3.81
C TYR A 100 -6.67 -5.21 2.44
N LEU A 101 -5.41 -5.55 2.22
CA LEU A 101 -4.94 -6.13 0.96
C LEU A 101 -4.62 -7.60 1.16
N TYR A 102 -5.06 -8.42 0.22
CA TYR A 102 -4.93 -9.89 0.30
C TYR A 102 -4.26 -10.47 -0.94
N ASP A 103 -3.57 -11.61 -0.73
CA ASP A 103 -3.25 -12.56 -1.78
C ASP A 103 -4.23 -13.72 -1.56
N SER A 104 -5.25 -13.81 -2.40
CA SER A 104 -6.38 -14.72 -2.21
C SER A 104 -7.03 -14.49 -0.86
N ASP A 105 -6.93 -15.40 0.09
CA ASP A 105 -7.49 -15.23 1.44
C ASP A 105 -6.42 -14.91 2.49
N HIS A 106 -5.17 -14.72 2.05
CA HIS A 106 -4.06 -14.42 2.96
C HIS A 106 -3.90 -12.90 3.09
N GLU A 107 -4.07 -12.39 4.30
CA GLU A 107 -3.91 -10.95 4.57
C GLU A 107 -2.44 -10.56 4.48
N LEU A 108 -2.15 -9.59 3.62
CA LEU A 108 -0.79 -9.09 3.39
C LEU A 108 -0.51 -7.79 4.11
N LEU A 109 -1.34 -6.80 3.89
CA LEU A 109 -1.14 -5.44 4.38
C LEU A 109 -2.44 -4.88 4.90
N VAL A 110 -2.36 -4.12 5.98
CA VAL A 110 -3.48 -3.36 6.50
C VAL A 110 -3.05 -1.91 6.57
N PHE A 111 -3.89 -1.04 6.04
CA PHE A 111 -3.66 0.40 6.05
C PHE A 111 -4.79 1.09 6.79
N GLN A 112 -4.48 2.21 7.42
CA GLN A 112 -5.45 3.07 8.07
C GLN A 112 -5.65 4.32 7.22
N LYS A 113 -6.90 4.73 7.03
CA LYS A 113 -7.19 5.98 6.34
C LYS A 113 -6.55 7.15 7.09
N VAL A 114 -5.89 8.03 6.33
CA VAL A 114 -5.28 9.26 6.86
C VAL A 114 -6.34 10.36 6.79
N ASP A 115 -6.54 11.08 7.86
CA ASP A 115 -7.41 12.25 8.05
C ASP A 115 -8.54 12.02 9.07
#